data_1630f20ce43dcd04124bf5b5054f20d6
#
_entry.id   1630f20ce43dcd04124bf5b5054f20d6
#
_cell.length_a   1.000
_cell.length_b   1.000
_cell.length_c   1.000
_cell.angle_alpha   90.00
_cell.angle_beta   90.00
_cell.angle_gamma   90.00
#
_symmetry.space_group_name_H-M   'P 1'
#
loop_
_entity.id
_entity.type
_entity.pdbx_description
1 polymer ?
#
loop_
_entity_poly.entity_id
_entity_poly.type
_entity_poly.pdbx_seq_one_letter_code
_entity_poly.pdbx_strand_id
1 'polypeptide(L)'
;MIGVATPLLLIASWYGPGFHGNLTANGTRYDQQSSTAAHKSLPFGTRLRTCFETCEVVTITDRGPFIPGRDLDLSMGTAQRIGLIDQGVGQVTVTRLN
;
A
#
# COMPACT_ATOMS: atom_id res chain seq x y z
N MET A 1 -25.25 11.31 -11.74
CA MET A 1 -24.20 10.56 -12.46
C MET A 1 -23.13 10.14 -11.48
N ILE A 2 -22.76 8.89 -11.53
CA ILE A 2 -21.68 8.39 -10.68
C ILE A 2 -20.36 8.72 -11.39
N GLY A 3 -19.52 9.50 -10.73
CA GLY A 3 -18.20 9.80 -11.26
C GLY A 3 -17.30 8.57 -11.26
N VAL A 4 -16.40 8.50 -12.21
CA VAL A 4 -15.33 7.49 -12.23
C VAL A 4 -14.20 7.99 -11.35
N ALA A 5 -13.70 7.13 -10.46
CA ALA A 5 -12.55 7.48 -9.61
C ALA A 5 -11.32 7.74 -10.51
N THR A 6 -10.68 8.88 -10.31
CA THR A 6 -9.48 9.25 -11.07
C THR A 6 -8.27 8.57 -10.44
N PRO A 7 -7.48 7.81 -11.21
CA PRO A 7 -6.23 7.24 -10.71
C PRO A 7 -5.25 8.34 -10.29
N LEU A 8 -4.52 8.09 -9.23
CA LEU A 8 -3.46 8.97 -8.73
C LEU A 8 -2.11 8.27 -8.87
N LEU A 9 -1.07 9.06 -9.08
CA LEU A 9 0.30 8.55 -9.06
C LEU A 9 0.88 8.76 -7.67
N LEU A 10 1.31 7.68 -7.03
CA LEU A 10 1.93 7.71 -5.70
C LEU A 10 3.29 7.04 -5.76
N ILE A 11 4.21 7.51 -4.92
CA ILE A 11 5.48 6.83 -4.73
C ILE A 11 5.30 5.79 -3.63
N ALA A 12 5.49 4.53 -3.99
CA ALA A 12 5.33 3.40 -3.10
C ALA A 12 6.68 2.78 -2.73
N SER A 13 6.78 2.36 -1.50
CA SER A 13 7.81 1.46 -1.00
C SER A 13 7.12 0.24 -0.37
N TRP A 14 7.85 -0.64 0.29
CA TRP A 14 7.26 -1.78 0.97
C TRP A 14 7.97 -2.04 2.30
N TYR A 15 7.26 -2.71 3.21
CA TYR A 15 7.79 -3.04 4.53
C TYR A 15 8.97 -4.00 4.37
N GLY A 16 10.12 -3.61 4.91
CA GLY A 16 11.29 -4.49 4.95
C GLY A 16 11.09 -5.69 5.88
N PRO A 17 12.05 -6.62 5.87
CA PRO A 17 12.02 -7.77 6.78
C PRO A 17 11.98 -7.32 8.24
N GLY A 18 11.35 -8.11 9.11
CA GLY A 18 11.33 -7.89 10.54
C GLY A 18 10.06 -7.24 11.08
N PHE A 19 9.14 -6.83 10.23
CA PHE A 19 7.86 -6.24 10.66
C PHE A 19 6.74 -7.25 10.81
N HIS A 20 6.90 -8.45 10.25
CA HIS A 20 5.86 -9.48 10.32
C HIS A 20 5.48 -9.81 11.76
N GLY A 21 4.18 -9.81 12.03
CA GLY A 21 3.63 -10.07 13.37
C GLY A 21 3.53 -8.84 14.28
N ASN A 22 4.12 -7.71 13.90
CA ASN A 22 4.01 -6.47 14.67
C ASN A 22 2.61 -5.88 14.55
N LEU A 23 2.17 -5.14 15.58
CA LEU A 23 0.90 -4.42 15.53
C LEU A 23 0.99 -3.26 14.54
N THR A 24 -0.04 -3.14 13.71
CA THR A 24 -0.24 -1.96 12.86
C THR A 24 -1.02 -0.88 13.63
N ALA A 25 -1.10 0.31 13.06
CA ALA A 25 -1.79 1.42 13.71
C ALA A 25 -3.29 1.16 13.91
N ASN A 26 -3.92 0.31 13.10
CA ASN A 26 -5.32 -0.04 13.29
C ASN A 26 -5.55 -1.14 14.33
N GLY A 27 -4.49 -1.63 14.98
CA GLY A 27 -4.56 -2.65 16.03
C GLY A 27 -4.49 -4.09 15.55
N THR A 28 -4.38 -4.33 14.26
CA THR A 28 -4.21 -5.69 13.72
C THR A 28 -2.73 -6.05 13.61
N ARG A 29 -2.44 -7.34 13.53
CA ARG A 29 -1.07 -7.81 13.29
C ARG A 29 -0.73 -7.71 11.82
N TYR A 30 0.45 -7.18 11.52
CA TYR A 30 0.94 -7.16 10.15
C TYR A 30 1.26 -8.58 9.68
N ASP A 31 0.62 -8.97 8.58
CA ASP A 31 0.94 -10.18 7.85
C ASP A 31 1.61 -9.79 6.53
N GLN A 32 2.89 -10.14 6.40
CA GLN A 32 3.68 -9.74 5.24
C GLN A 32 3.17 -10.31 3.91
N GLN A 33 2.33 -11.34 3.94
CA GLN A 33 1.75 -11.94 2.73
C GLN A 33 0.37 -11.39 2.38
N SER A 34 -0.26 -10.63 3.26
CA SER A 34 -1.59 -10.07 3.01
C SER A 34 -1.52 -8.84 2.11
N SER A 35 -2.68 -8.45 1.58
CA SER A 35 -2.80 -7.28 0.68
C SER A 35 -3.13 -6.04 1.50
N THR A 36 -2.14 -5.47 2.15
CA THR A 36 -2.29 -4.30 3.02
C THR A 36 -1.25 -3.24 2.71
N ALA A 37 -1.53 -2.02 3.19
CA ALA A 37 -0.62 -0.90 3.03
C ALA A 37 -0.75 0.11 4.15
N ALA A 38 0.28 0.93 4.33
CA ALA A 38 0.27 2.10 5.18
C ALA A 38 0.13 3.36 4.33
N HIS A 39 -0.65 4.32 4.83
CA HIS A 39 -0.79 5.66 4.26
C HIS A 39 -0.87 6.66 5.40
N LYS A 40 -0.39 7.89 5.14
CA LYS A 40 -0.28 8.92 6.19
C LYS A 40 -1.64 9.36 6.75
N SER A 41 -2.69 9.39 5.94
CA SER A 41 -3.95 10.02 6.31
C SER A 41 -5.21 9.30 5.83
N LEU A 42 -5.16 8.43 4.84
CA LEU A 42 -6.36 7.72 4.38
C LEU A 42 -6.97 6.90 5.53
N PRO A 43 -8.30 6.91 5.70
CA PRO A 43 -8.93 6.13 6.77
C PRO A 43 -8.57 4.65 6.70
N PHE A 44 -8.45 4.02 7.87
CA PHE A 44 -8.30 2.56 7.92
C PHE A 44 -9.50 1.90 7.25
N GLY A 45 -9.24 0.85 6.50
CA GLY A 45 -10.26 0.18 5.70
C GLY A 45 -10.41 0.74 4.29
N THR A 46 -9.76 1.86 3.96
CA THR A 46 -9.72 2.36 2.60
C THR A 46 -9.08 1.31 1.69
N ARG A 47 -9.72 1.01 0.57
CA ARG A 47 -9.23 0.05 -0.40
C ARG A 47 -8.76 0.77 -1.65
N LEU A 48 -7.54 0.44 -2.07
CA LEU A 48 -6.89 1.01 -3.23
C LEU A 48 -6.53 -0.08 -4.22
N ARG A 49 -6.98 0.06 -5.46
CA ARG A 49 -6.45 -0.74 -6.55
C ARG A 49 -5.10 -0.15 -6.94
N THR A 50 -4.05 -0.90 -6.71
CA THR A 50 -2.66 -0.44 -6.82
C THR A 50 -1.97 -1.19 -7.92
N CYS A 51 -1.41 -0.49 -8.89
CA CYS A 51 -0.81 -1.08 -10.08
C CYS A 51 0.64 -0.63 -10.25
N PHE A 52 1.51 -1.58 -10.56
CA PHE A 52 2.88 -1.36 -11.04
C PHE A 52 3.07 -2.16 -12.33
N GLU A 53 3.62 -3.37 -12.29
CA GLU A 53 3.60 -4.27 -13.46
C GLU A 53 2.24 -4.94 -13.61
N THR A 54 1.62 -5.30 -12.49
CA THR A 54 0.23 -5.77 -12.42
C THR A 54 -0.48 -4.99 -11.31
N CYS A 55 -1.74 -5.33 -11.07
CA CYS A 55 -2.57 -4.64 -10.08
C CYS A 55 -3.00 -5.55 -8.95
N GLU A 56 -3.17 -4.97 -7.77
CA GLU A 56 -3.74 -5.65 -6.62
C GLU A 56 -4.52 -4.65 -5.77
N VAL A 57 -5.62 -5.08 -5.17
CA VAL A 57 -6.36 -4.26 -4.21
C VAL A 57 -5.73 -4.42 -2.84
N VAL A 58 -5.36 -3.31 -2.22
CA VAL A 58 -4.81 -3.27 -0.86
C VAL A 58 -5.74 -2.52 0.08
N THR A 59 -5.71 -2.89 1.35
CA THR A 59 -6.48 -2.22 2.40
C THR A 59 -5.53 -1.43 3.29
N ILE A 60 -5.87 -0.18 3.59
CA ILE A 60 -5.08 0.65 4.49
C ILE A 60 -5.30 0.19 5.93
N THR A 61 -4.24 -0.24 6.58
CA THR A 61 -4.26 -0.75 7.96
C THR A 61 -3.27 -0.03 8.88
N ASP A 62 -2.44 0.85 8.34
CA ASP A 62 -1.34 1.42 9.10
C ASP A 62 -1.08 2.86 8.70
N ARG A 63 -0.22 3.54 9.45
CA ARG A 63 0.24 4.91 9.20
C ARG A 63 1.70 4.91 8.77
N GLY A 64 2.02 5.81 7.88
CA GLY A 64 3.31 5.95 7.21
C GLY A 64 3.14 5.90 5.71
N PRO A 65 4.24 5.83 4.96
CA PRO A 65 5.63 5.97 5.40
C PRO A 65 5.96 7.39 5.86
N PHE A 66 6.96 7.52 6.74
CA PHE A 66 7.37 8.82 7.28
C PHE A 66 8.66 9.33 6.65
N ILE A 67 9.12 8.67 5.61
CA ILE A 67 10.28 9.09 4.83
C ILE A 67 9.80 10.10 3.78
N PRO A 68 10.40 11.30 3.68
CA PRO A 68 9.98 12.28 2.69
C PRO A 68 9.99 11.72 1.25
N GLY A 69 8.99 12.09 0.47
CA GLY A 69 8.87 11.66 -0.92
C GLY A 69 8.20 10.29 -1.11
N ARG A 70 7.83 9.60 -0.04
CA ARG A 70 7.09 8.33 -0.10
C ARG A 70 5.67 8.52 0.37
N ASP A 71 4.72 7.95 -0.36
CA ASP A 71 3.29 8.14 -0.13
C ASP A 71 2.59 6.90 0.39
N LEU A 72 3.09 5.73 0.02
CA LEU A 72 2.43 4.46 0.30
C LEU A 72 3.49 3.42 0.66
N ASP A 73 3.22 2.61 1.68
CA ASP A 73 4.11 1.53 2.09
C ASP A 73 3.34 0.21 2.00
N LEU A 74 3.69 -0.61 1.00
CA LEU A 74 2.98 -1.85 0.70
C LEU A 74 3.48 -2.99 1.56
N SER A 75 2.61 -3.99 1.80
CA SER A 75 3.09 -5.27 2.33
C SER A 75 4.10 -5.87 1.36
N MET A 76 5.01 -6.69 1.90
CA MET A 76 6.02 -7.38 1.08
C MET A 76 5.34 -8.26 0.03
N GLY A 77 4.30 -9.01 0.41
CA GLY A 77 3.57 -9.88 -0.52
C GLY A 77 2.93 -9.10 -1.66
N THR A 78 2.31 -7.95 -1.39
CA THR A 78 1.79 -7.09 -2.45
C THR A 78 2.90 -6.61 -3.37
N ALA A 79 4.01 -6.14 -2.81
CA ALA A 79 5.15 -5.68 -3.61
C ALA A 79 5.68 -6.79 -4.54
N GLN A 80 5.75 -8.02 -4.04
CA GLN A 80 6.12 -9.19 -4.85
C GLN A 80 5.12 -9.42 -5.99
N ARG A 81 3.84 -9.43 -5.68
CA ARG A 81 2.79 -9.77 -6.65
C ARG A 81 2.60 -8.72 -7.73
N ILE A 82 2.83 -7.44 -7.44
CA ILE A 82 2.72 -6.38 -8.45
C ILE A 82 4.06 -6.06 -9.14
N GLY A 83 5.16 -6.72 -8.74
CA GLY A 83 6.46 -6.59 -9.39
C GLY A 83 7.37 -5.49 -8.86
N LEU A 84 7.06 -4.90 -7.71
CA LEU A 84 7.83 -3.78 -7.15
C LEU A 84 9.01 -4.22 -6.28
N ILE A 85 9.06 -5.49 -5.88
CA ILE A 85 9.98 -5.95 -4.83
C ILE A 85 11.45 -5.63 -5.12
N ASP A 86 11.90 -5.88 -6.34
CA ASP A 86 13.32 -5.71 -6.68
C ASP A 86 13.71 -4.23 -6.78
N GLN A 87 12.81 -3.40 -7.27
CA GLN A 87 13.05 -1.97 -7.36
C GLN A 87 13.02 -1.29 -5.99
N GLY A 88 12.24 -1.80 -5.07
CA GLY A 88 12.10 -1.32 -3.69
C GLY A 88 11.24 -0.08 -3.55
N VAL A 89 11.44 0.93 -4.37
CA VAL A 89 10.65 2.17 -4.41
C VAL A 89 10.31 2.47 -5.86
N GLY A 90 9.06 2.82 -6.12
CA GLY A 90 8.63 3.15 -7.47
C GLY A 90 7.30 3.87 -7.51
N GLN A 91 6.99 4.43 -8.67
CA GLN A 91 5.74 5.09 -8.91
C GLN A 91 4.67 4.05 -9.25
N VAL A 92 3.57 4.09 -8.51
CA VAL A 92 2.41 3.22 -8.73
C VAL A 92 1.18 4.06 -9.06
N THR A 93 0.25 3.46 -9.76
CA THR A 93 -1.07 4.07 -10.02
C THR A 93 -2.05 3.49 -9.01
N VAL A 94 -2.79 4.34 -8.30
CA VAL A 94 -3.80 3.90 -7.34
C VAL A 94 -5.17 4.46 -7.69
N THR A 95 -6.21 3.67 -7.48
CA THR A 95 -7.60 4.07 -7.61
C THR A 95 -8.32 3.71 -6.31
N ARG A 96 -8.92 4.71 -5.66
CA ARG A 96 -9.68 4.48 -4.44
C ARG A 96 -11.02 3.81 -4.76
N LEU A 97 -11.36 2.74 -4.04
CA LEU A 97 -12.56 1.94 -4.31
C LEU A 97 -13.71 2.20 -3.33
N ASN A 98 -13.44 2.81 -2.17
CA ASN A 98 -14.50 3.05 -1.17
C ASN A 98 -14.33 4.35 -0.39
#